data_dbfe0967f5f04f94144cd1c98ee41fbf
#
_entry.id   dbfe0967f5f04f94144cd1c98ee41fbf
#
_cell.length_a   1.000
_cell.length_b   1.000
_cell.length_c   1.000
_cell.angle_alpha   90.00
_cell.angle_beta   90.00
_cell.angle_gamma   90.00
#
_symmetry.space_group_name_H-M   'P 1'
#
loop_
_entity.id
_entity.type
_entity.pdbx_description
1 polymer ?
#
loop_
_entity_poly.entity_id
_entity_poly.type
_entity_poly.pdbx_seq_one_letter_code
_entity_poly.pdbx_strand_id
1 'polypeptide(L)'
;MGLSEDNFLISLKHFPSTRFKHYGIQRLVRVTDTEGNVTTFTYDMGDRRTEVNHPARGITSFTYDALGNVLTKQTANLAKEGKFVTYDYDYQRLTGINYPDHPENNVKYYYGGRNASQNRICRLMLREDGTGAIEYFYGKMGEVTKTRRTMIVPNQAIATYVTQWTYDSHNRLLEMIVQTRRRLLLLQSRRSA
;
A
#
# COMPACT_ATOMS: atom_id res chain seq x y z
N MET A 1 45.05 36.20 -43.82
CA MET A 1 44.97 34.99 -43.00
C MET A 1 43.79 35.14 -42.07
N GLY A 2 42.65 34.62 -42.48
CA GLY A 2 41.40 34.69 -41.67
C GLY A 2 41.34 33.44 -40.82
N LEU A 3 41.14 33.60 -39.53
CA LEU A 3 40.78 32.55 -38.62
C LEU A 3 39.25 32.39 -38.64
N SER A 4 38.78 31.29 -39.12
CA SER A 4 37.40 30.89 -39.12
C SER A 4 36.98 30.63 -37.67
N GLU A 5 36.01 31.39 -37.17
CA GLU A 5 35.31 31.08 -35.95
C GLU A 5 34.34 29.94 -36.25
N ASP A 6 34.76 28.71 -35.95
CA ASP A 6 33.87 27.56 -35.93
C ASP A 6 32.89 27.74 -34.78
N ASN A 7 31.65 28.12 -35.14
CA ASN A 7 30.48 28.12 -34.28
C ASN A 7 30.25 26.72 -33.74
N PHE A 8 30.73 26.46 -32.55
CA PHE A 8 30.38 25.30 -31.75
C PHE A 8 28.96 25.50 -31.21
N LEU A 9 27.99 25.34 -32.10
CA LEU A 9 26.60 25.18 -31.70
C LEU A 9 26.46 23.85 -30.95
N ILE A 10 26.62 23.90 -29.63
CA ILE A 10 26.14 22.85 -28.74
C ILE A 10 24.63 22.84 -28.93
N SER A 11 24.13 21.89 -29.75
CA SER A 11 22.74 21.51 -29.77
C SER A 11 22.41 21.07 -28.35
N LEU A 12 21.74 21.91 -27.59
CA LEU A 12 21.12 21.56 -26.31
C LEU A 12 20.14 20.43 -26.62
N LYS A 13 20.61 19.17 -26.49
CA LYS A 13 19.75 18.03 -26.55
C LYS A 13 18.63 18.29 -25.57
N HIS A 14 17.44 18.38 -26.08
CA HIS A 14 16.22 18.58 -25.28
C HIS A 14 16.16 17.42 -24.30
N PHE A 15 16.51 17.68 -23.03
CA PHE A 15 16.37 16.66 -21.99
C PHE A 15 14.90 16.30 -21.92
N PRO A 16 14.55 15.02 -22.10
CA PRO A 16 13.17 14.59 -22.04
C PRO A 16 12.62 14.98 -20.65
N SER A 17 11.57 15.79 -20.63
CA SER A 17 10.98 16.30 -19.39
C SER A 17 9.54 15.82 -19.24
N THR A 18 9.19 15.30 -18.07
CA THR A 18 7.80 15.01 -17.72
C THR A 18 7.04 16.33 -17.52
N ARG A 19 5.89 16.47 -18.18
CA ARG A 19 5.02 17.65 -18.09
C ARG A 19 3.81 17.38 -17.23
N PHE A 20 3.49 18.31 -16.34
CA PHE A 20 2.33 18.26 -15.46
C PHE A 20 1.36 19.40 -15.82
N LYS A 21 0.07 19.09 -15.90
CA LYS A 21 -0.99 20.08 -16.06
C LYS A 21 -1.93 20.02 -14.86
N HIS A 22 -2.14 21.17 -14.24
CA HIS A 22 -3.07 21.35 -13.12
C HIS A 22 -4.26 22.21 -13.56
N TYR A 23 -5.40 22.04 -12.88
CA TYR A 23 -6.60 22.83 -13.09
C TYR A 23 -7.11 23.39 -11.76
N GLY A 24 -7.55 24.66 -11.74
CA GLY A 24 -8.11 25.32 -10.55
C GLY A 24 -7.12 25.34 -9.37
N ILE A 25 -7.54 24.80 -8.23
CA ILE A 25 -6.78 24.74 -6.98
C ILE A 25 -5.70 23.65 -7.00
N GLN A 26 -4.80 23.69 -7.98
CA GLN A 26 -3.65 22.78 -8.13
C GLN A 26 -4.00 21.28 -8.33
N ARG A 27 -5.20 20.95 -8.81
CA ARG A 27 -5.54 19.57 -9.17
C ARG A 27 -4.71 19.11 -10.36
N LEU A 28 -3.97 18.04 -10.19
CA LEU A 28 -3.22 17.42 -11.28
C LEU A 28 -4.20 16.68 -12.21
N VAL A 29 -4.45 17.21 -13.40
CA VAL A 29 -5.39 16.61 -14.36
C VAL A 29 -4.71 15.84 -15.49
N ARG A 30 -3.43 16.09 -15.72
CA ARG A 30 -2.68 15.43 -16.80
C ARG A 30 -1.20 15.37 -16.49
N VAL A 31 -0.61 14.21 -16.78
CA VAL A 31 0.85 14.00 -16.83
C VAL A 31 1.19 13.52 -18.22
N THR A 32 2.19 14.11 -18.84
CA THR A 32 2.77 13.63 -20.10
C THR A 32 4.22 13.26 -19.82
N ASP A 33 4.59 12.01 -20.05
CA ASP A 33 5.95 11.53 -19.86
C ASP A 33 6.89 11.97 -21.02
N THR A 34 8.14 11.57 -20.92
CA THR A 34 9.18 11.91 -21.90
C THR A 34 8.97 11.27 -23.26
N GLU A 35 8.17 10.20 -23.33
CA GLU A 35 7.83 9.48 -24.56
C GLU A 35 6.53 9.98 -25.18
N GLY A 36 5.86 10.96 -24.55
CA GLY A 36 4.59 11.52 -24.98
C GLY A 36 3.35 10.75 -24.50
N ASN A 37 3.51 9.71 -23.66
CA ASN A 37 2.38 9.00 -23.09
C ASN A 37 1.64 9.90 -22.10
N VAL A 38 0.32 9.86 -22.16
CA VAL A 38 -0.55 10.75 -21.39
C VAL A 38 -1.34 9.98 -20.35
N THR A 39 -1.19 10.36 -19.10
CA THR A 39 -2.06 9.93 -17.98
C THR A 39 -2.99 11.06 -17.61
N THR A 40 -4.29 10.80 -17.51
CA THR A 40 -5.29 11.79 -17.09
C THR A 40 -5.98 11.39 -15.79
N PHE A 41 -6.45 12.39 -15.05
CA PHE A 41 -7.10 12.22 -13.76
C PHE A 41 -8.42 13.01 -13.74
N THR A 42 -9.49 12.39 -13.25
CA THR A 42 -10.79 13.02 -12.99
C THR A 42 -11.07 13.07 -11.50
N TYR A 43 -11.84 14.06 -11.09
CA TYR A 43 -12.17 14.33 -9.69
C TYR A 43 -13.66 14.62 -9.54
N ASP A 44 -14.22 14.32 -8.41
CA ASP A 44 -15.56 14.75 -8.03
C ASP A 44 -15.56 16.19 -7.46
N MET A 45 -16.74 16.65 -7.03
CA MET A 45 -16.91 17.99 -6.43
C MET A 45 -16.20 18.13 -5.09
N GLY A 46 -15.90 17.01 -4.40
CA GLY A 46 -15.18 16.97 -3.14
C GLY A 46 -13.67 16.82 -3.28
N ASP A 47 -13.12 17.06 -4.49
CA ASP A 47 -11.69 16.93 -4.80
C ASP A 47 -11.12 15.52 -4.66
N ARG A 48 -11.98 14.50 -4.63
CA ARG A 48 -11.59 13.11 -4.58
C ARG A 48 -11.39 12.57 -5.99
N ARG A 49 -10.28 11.89 -6.23
CA ARG A 49 -9.94 11.35 -7.55
C ARG A 49 -10.82 10.15 -7.90
N THR A 50 -11.76 10.33 -8.84
CA THR A 50 -12.67 9.27 -9.26
C THR A 50 -12.14 8.38 -10.36
N GLU A 51 -11.18 8.87 -11.17
CA GLU A 51 -10.61 8.08 -12.25
C GLU A 51 -9.16 8.42 -12.54
N VAL A 52 -8.42 7.41 -12.96
CA VAL A 52 -7.08 7.51 -13.57
C VAL A 52 -7.12 6.77 -14.89
N ASN A 53 -6.85 7.46 -15.99
CA ASN A 53 -6.66 6.82 -17.28
C ASN A 53 -5.17 6.80 -17.64
N HIS A 54 -4.60 5.60 -17.67
CA HIS A 54 -3.19 5.40 -17.94
C HIS A 54 -3.03 4.62 -19.25
N PRO A 55 -2.17 5.04 -20.19
CA PRO A 55 -2.07 4.45 -21.53
C PRO A 55 -1.77 2.93 -21.52
N ALA A 56 -0.94 2.46 -20.59
CA ALA A 56 -0.58 1.04 -20.51
C ALA A 56 -1.50 0.22 -19.58
N ARG A 57 -2.16 0.84 -18.59
CA ARG A 57 -2.98 0.12 -17.57
C ARG A 57 -4.48 0.27 -17.82
N GLY A 58 -4.87 1.17 -18.72
CA GLY A 58 -6.25 1.56 -18.93
C GLY A 58 -6.83 2.36 -17.78
N ILE A 59 -8.15 2.37 -17.69
CA ILE A 59 -8.90 3.14 -16.70
C ILE A 59 -8.93 2.40 -15.36
N THR A 60 -8.66 3.15 -14.29
CA THR A 60 -8.91 2.73 -12.91
C THR A 60 -9.87 3.72 -12.28
N SER A 61 -11.02 3.24 -11.80
CA SER A 61 -12.05 4.06 -11.15
C SER A 61 -12.15 3.80 -9.65
N PHE A 62 -12.65 4.79 -8.92
CA PHE A 62 -12.83 4.76 -7.47
C PHE A 62 -14.19 5.32 -7.09
N THR A 63 -14.83 4.73 -6.08
CA THR A 63 -15.99 5.30 -5.41
C THR A 63 -15.68 5.58 -3.95
N TYR A 64 -16.43 6.49 -3.36
CA TYR A 64 -16.18 6.97 -2.00
C TYR A 64 -17.46 7.00 -1.18
N ASP A 65 -17.33 6.85 0.13
CA ASP A 65 -18.40 7.15 1.08
C ASP A 65 -18.51 8.66 1.36
N ALA A 66 -19.48 9.02 2.22
CA ALA A 66 -19.69 10.42 2.64
C ALA A 66 -18.51 10.97 3.46
N LEU A 67 -17.72 10.12 4.10
CA LEU A 67 -16.56 10.51 4.91
C LEU A 67 -15.28 10.64 4.07
N GLY A 68 -15.33 10.30 2.76
CA GLY A 68 -14.19 10.33 1.86
C GLY A 68 -13.36 9.06 1.83
N ASN A 69 -13.80 7.99 2.48
CA ASN A 69 -13.13 6.69 2.39
C ASN A 69 -13.39 6.05 1.02
N VAL A 70 -12.39 5.39 0.44
CA VAL A 70 -12.54 4.64 -0.82
C VAL A 70 -13.39 3.39 -0.57
N LEU A 71 -14.58 3.29 -1.15
CA LEU A 71 -15.43 2.10 -1.04
C LEU A 71 -15.05 1.03 -2.05
N THR A 72 -14.81 1.44 -3.30
CA THR A 72 -14.46 0.50 -4.36
C THR A 72 -13.30 1.00 -5.22
N LYS A 73 -12.55 0.07 -5.76
CA LYS A 73 -11.56 0.30 -6.81
C LYS A 73 -11.81 -0.69 -7.94
N GLN A 74 -11.90 -0.19 -9.16
CA GLN A 74 -12.07 -1.01 -10.34
C GLN A 74 -10.95 -0.73 -11.34
N THR A 75 -10.17 -1.74 -11.68
CA THR A 75 -9.16 -1.67 -12.75
C THR A 75 -9.79 -2.01 -14.10
N ALA A 76 -9.12 -1.70 -15.21
CA ALA A 76 -9.60 -2.01 -16.55
C ALA A 76 -9.91 -3.51 -16.75
N ASN A 77 -9.18 -4.41 -16.11
CA ASN A 77 -9.46 -5.85 -16.20
C ASN A 77 -10.71 -6.23 -15.40
N LEU A 78 -10.84 -5.75 -14.17
CA LEU A 78 -12.03 -6.00 -13.35
C LEU A 78 -13.30 -5.40 -13.97
N ALA A 79 -13.19 -4.29 -14.69
CA ALA A 79 -14.30 -3.66 -15.38
C ALA A 79 -14.91 -4.55 -16.49
N LYS A 80 -14.09 -5.34 -17.17
CA LYS A 80 -14.56 -6.30 -18.19
C LYS A 80 -15.50 -7.37 -17.61
N GLU A 81 -15.34 -7.67 -16.32
CA GLU A 81 -16.11 -8.68 -15.60
C GLU A 81 -17.12 -8.08 -14.62
N GLY A 82 -17.26 -6.75 -14.58
CA GLY A 82 -18.14 -6.05 -13.64
C GLY A 82 -17.75 -6.21 -12.17
N LYS A 83 -16.49 -6.54 -11.90
CA LYS A 83 -15.97 -6.81 -10.55
C LYS A 83 -15.26 -5.59 -9.94
N PHE A 84 -15.17 -5.58 -8.61
CA PHE A 84 -14.54 -4.50 -7.84
C PHE A 84 -13.70 -5.06 -6.69
N VAL A 85 -12.59 -4.41 -6.38
CA VAL A 85 -11.98 -4.53 -5.06
C VAL A 85 -12.78 -3.65 -4.11
N THR A 86 -13.24 -4.19 -2.99
CA THR A 86 -14.03 -3.46 -1.98
C THR A 86 -13.23 -3.23 -0.72
N TYR A 87 -13.55 -2.15 -0.02
CA TYR A 87 -12.89 -1.74 1.21
C TYR A 87 -13.93 -1.56 2.31
N ASP A 88 -13.69 -2.16 3.46
CA ASP A 88 -14.55 -2.08 4.63
C ASP A 88 -13.95 -1.15 5.68
N TYR A 89 -14.80 -0.36 6.35
CA TYR A 89 -14.36 0.61 7.34
C TYR A 89 -15.16 0.54 8.64
N ASP A 90 -14.50 0.89 9.73
CA ASP A 90 -15.12 1.30 10.98
C ASP A 90 -14.86 2.81 11.13
N TYR A 91 -15.82 3.64 10.75
CA TYR A 91 -15.69 5.08 10.49
C TYR A 91 -14.61 5.39 9.45
N GLN A 92 -13.43 5.85 9.86
CA GLN A 92 -12.28 6.14 8.99
C GLN A 92 -11.16 5.09 9.10
N ARG A 93 -11.37 4.03 9.90
CA ARG A 93 -10.40 2.95 10.06
C ARG A 93 -10.69 1.83 9.07
N LEU A 94 -9.76 1.57 8.18
CA LEU A 94 -9.85 0.45 7.24
C LEU A 94 -9.85 -0.88 8.01
N THR A 95 -10.91 -1.69 7.87
CA THR A 95 -11.05 -3.00 8.54
C THR A 95 -10.90 -4.16 7.57
N GLY A 96 -11.13 -3.95 6.28
CA GLY A 96 -11.00 -5.01 5.29
C GLY A 96 -10.67 -4.52 3.89
N ILE A 97 -10.02 -5.38 3.11
CA ILE A 97 -9.87 -5.26 1.66
C ILE A 97 -10.26 -6.61 1.07
N ASN A 98 -11.24 -6.61 0.17
CA ASN A 98 -11.74 -7.83 -0.45
C ASN A 98 -11.43 -7.85 -1.94
N TYR A 99 -10.79 -8.91 -2.39
CA TYR A 99 -10.41 -9.13 -3.78
C TYR A 99 -11.40 -10.11 -4.42
N PRO A 100 -12.13 -9.72 -5.49
CA PRO A 100 -13.22 -10.54 -6.04
C PRO A 100 -12.76 -11.86 -6.64
N ASP A 101 -11.58 -11.88 -7.26
CA ASP A 101 -11.05 -13.07 -7.95
C ASP A 101 -10.15 -13.92 -7.06
N HIS A 102 -9.67 -13.36 -5.96
CA HIS A 102 -8.69 -13.97 -5.07
C HIS A 102 -9.06 -13.72 -3.60
N PRO A 103 -10.18 -14.28 -3.12
CA PRO A 103 -10.61 -14.07 -1.73
C PRO A 103 -9.61 -14.60 -0.70
N GLU A 104 -8.75 -15.53 -1.09
CA GLU A 104 -7.62 -15.99 -0.26
C GLU A 104 -6.61 -14.90 0.04
N ASN A 105 -6.56 -13.85 -0.77
CA ASN A 105 -5.69 -12.69 -0.59
C ASN A 105 -6.36 -11.53 0.17
N ASN A 106 -7.60 -11.72 0.62
CA ASN A 106 -8.29 -10.69 1.41
C ASN A 106 -7.46 -10.27 2.61
N VAL A 107 -7.51 -8.99 2.93
CA VAL A 107 -6.76 -8.42 4.06
C VAL A 107 -7.75 -7.97 5.13
N LYS A 108 -7.45 -8.30 6.39
CA LYS A 108 -8.23 -7.85 7.55
C LYS A 108 -7.33 -7.07 8.50
N TYR A 109 -7.89 -6.00 9.06
CA TYR A 109 -7.22 -5.13 10.01
C TYR A 109 -7.98 -5.11 11.33
N TYR A 110 -7.29 -5.38 12.42
CA TYR A 110 -7.85 -5.38 13.77
C TYR A 110 -7.19 -4.30 14.61
N TYR A 111 -8.01 -3.51 15.26
CA TYR A 111 -7.56 -2.41 16.11
C TYR A 111 -7.76 -2.74 17.57
N GLY A 112 -6.86 -2.27 18.41
CA GLY A 112 -6.94 -2.49 19.85
C GLY A 112 -8.14 -1.77 20.48
N GLY A 113 -8.96 -2.53 21.21
CA GLY A 113 -10.06 -1.99 22.02
C GLY A 113 -9.58 -1.26 23.28
N ARG A 114 -10.52 -0.79 24.11
CA ARG A 114 -10.24 0.00 25.31
C ARG A 114 -9.29 -0.67 26.33
N ASN A 115 -9.29 -2.01 26.38
CA ASN A 115 -8.48 -2.81 27.31
C ASN A 115 -7.25 -3.45 26.62
N ALA A 116 -6.91 -3.01 25.41
CA ALA A 116 -5.78 -3.59 24.70
C ALA A 116 -4.46 -3.27 25.40
N SER A 117 -3.70 -4.32 25.73
CA SER A 117 -2.35 -4.22 26.28
C SER A 117 -1.33 -3.72 25.26
N GLN A 118 -0.09 -3.48 25.69
CA GLN A 118 1.03 -3.11 24.81
C GLN A 118 0.82 -1.81 24.03
N ASN A 119 0.14 -0.83 24.65
CA ASN A 119 -0.16 0.48 24.05
C ASN A 119 -0.91 0.40 22.71
N ARG A 120 -1.72 -0.66 22.50
CA ARG A 120 -2.46 -0.91 21.25
C ARG A 120 -3.82 -0.23 21.18
N ILE A 121 -4.27 0.44 22.23
CA ILE A 121 -5.60 1.11 22.28
C ILE A 121 -5.74 2.01 21.05
N CYS A 122 -6.81 1.80 20.27
CA CYS A 122 -7.12 2.51 19.01
C CYS A 122 -6.06 2.41 17.92
N ARG A 123 -5.02 1.59 18.09
CA ARG A 123 -3.96 1.37 17.10
C ARG A 123 -4.13 0.02 16.41
N LEU A 124 -3.56 -0.10 15.21
CA LEU A 124 -3.53 -1.36 14.47
C LEU A 124 -2.82 -2.43 15.29
N MET A 125 -3.54 -3.47 15.69
CA MET A 125 -3.03 -4.54 16.52
C MET A 125 -2.57 -5.74 15.68
N LEU A 126 -3.35 -6.08 14.67
CA LEU A 126 -3.14 -7.25 13.83
C LEU A 126 -3.58 -6.92 12.39
N ARG A 127 -2.80 -7.36 11.41
CA ARG A 127 -3.19 -7.43 10.00
C ARG A 127 -3.06 -8.87 9.53
N GLU A 128 -4.12 -9.42 9.01
CA GLU A 128 -4.14 -10.74 8.36
C GLU A 128 -4.18 -10.59 6.85
N ASP A 129 -3.49 -11.45 6.14
CA ASP A 129 -3.49 -11.54 4.68
C ASP A 129 -3.36 -13.01 4.25
N GLY A 130 -3.49 -13.31 2.94
CA GLY A 130 -3.41 -14.67 2.40
C GLY A 130 -2.12 -15.43 2.70
N THR A 131 -1.08 -14.76 3.17
CA THR A 131 0.21 -15.38 3.53
C THR A 131 0.43 -15.49 5.04
N GLY A 132 -0.52 -15.03 5.86
CA GLY A 132 -0.45 -15.10 7.32
C GLY A 132 -0.83 -13.80 8.02
N ALA A 133 -0.10 -13.42 9.08
CA ALA A 133 -0.47 -12.28 9.90
C ALA A 133 0.73 -11.48 10.39
N ILE A 134 0.53 -10.18 10.64
CA ILE A 134 1.48 -9.30 11.32
C ILE A 134 0.82 -8.72 12.56
N GLU A 135 1.42 -8.95 13.73
CA GLU A 135 1.07 -8.26 14.96
C GLU A 135 1.99 -7.07 15.20
N TYR A 136 1.43 -6.01 15.75
CA TYR A 136 2.12 -4.77 16.08
C TYR A 136 2.12 -4.52 17.59
N PHE A 137 3.23 -4.03 18.11
CA PHE A 137 3.43 -3.68 19.52
C PHE A 137 4.03 -2.28 19.59
N TYR A 138 3.53 -1.48 20.52
CA TYR A 138 3.86 -0.06 20.56
C TYR A 138 4.50 0.34 21.87
N GLY A 139 5.40 1.29 21.82
CA GLY A 139 5.94 1.98 22.99
C GLY A 139 4.97 3.05 23.51
N LYS A 140 5.42 3.76 24.55
CA LYS A 140 4.58 4.76 25.25
C LYS A 140 4.24 5.97 24.39
N MET A 141 5.10 6.34 23.44
CA MET A 141 4.90 7.47 22.52
C MET A 141 4.14 7.06 21.25
N GLY A 142 3.82 5.77 21.09
CA GLY A 142 3.09 5.24 19.93
C GLY A 142 3.97 4.74 18.80
N GLU A 143 5.27 4.73 18.99
CA GLU A 143 6.26 4.13 18.11
C GLU A 143 6.08 2.61 18.06
N VAL A 144 6.35 1.98 16.93
CA VAL A 144 6.35 0.51 16.81
C VAL A 144 7.64 -0.03 17.39
N THR A 145 7.55 -0.72 18.54
CA THR A 145 8.73 -1.32 19.21
C THR A 145 8.97 -2.76 18.81
N LYS A 146 7.94 -3.46 18.33
CA LYS A 146 8.04 -4.85 17.86
C LYS A 146 6.97 -5.16 16.84
N THR A 147 7.34 -5.98 15.85
CA THR A 147 6.37 -6.72 15.02
C THR A 147 6.63 -8.20 15.09
N ARG A 148 5.56 -8.98 14.95
CA ARG A 148 5.63 -10.44 14.80
C ARG A 148 4.92 -10.84 13.52
N ARG A 149 5.68 -11.23 12.50
CA ARG A 149 5.14 -11.74 11.23
C ARG A 149 5.08 -13.26 11.30
N THR A 150 3.91 -13.83 11.20
CA THR A 150 3.70 -15.26 11.00
C THR A 150 3.42 -15.49 9.52
N MET A 151 4.18 -16.39 8.88
CA MET A 151 4.00 -16.76 7.49
C MET A 151 3.51 -18.20 7.40
N ILE A 152 2.44 -18.37 6.63
CA ILE A 152 1.83 -19.67 6.33
C ILE A 152 1.99 -19.90 4.83
N VAL A 153 2.82 -20.86 4.47
CA VAL A 153 3.02 -21.27 3.08
C VAL A 153 2.54 -22.72 2.98
N PRO A 154 1.69 -23.07 2.00
CA PRO A 154 1.24 -24.44 1.81
C PRO A 154 2.43 -25.41 1.76
N ASN A 155 2.31 -26.54 2.46
CA ASN A 155 3.32 -27.61 2.52
C ASN A 155 4.69 -27.20 3.11
N GLN A 156 4.75 -26.07 3.83
CA GLN A 156 5.96 -25.64 4.56
C GLN A 156 5.68 -25.46 6.04
N ALA A 157 6.74 -25.51 6.85
CA ALA A 157 6.64 -25.19 8.26
C ALA A 157 6.27 -23.71 8.45
N ILE A 158 5.39 -23.41 9.40
CA ILE A 158 5.04 -22.04 9.76
C ILE A 158 6.31 -21.33 10.25
N ALA A 159 6.64 -20.23 9.61
CA ALA A 159 7.75 -19.37 9.99
C ALA A 159 7.23 -18.14 10.76
N THR A 160 7.93 -17.80 11.84
CA THR A 160 7.64 -16.58 12.60
C THR A 160 8.90 -15.73 12.65
N TYR A 161 8.77 -14.49 12.21
CA TYR A 161 9.82 -13.47 12.23
C TYR A 161 9.43 -12.41 13.25
N VAL A 162 10.36 -12.09 14.14
CA VAL A 162 10.18 -11.01 15.11
C VAL A 162 11.19 -9.93 14.79
N THR A 163 10.72 -8.72 14.56
CA THR A 163 11.55 -7.53 14.43
C THR A 163 11.30 -6.64 15.63
N GLN A 164 12.36 -6.16 16.26
CA GLN A 164 12.30 -5.26 17.41
C GLN A 164 13.07 -3.99 17.08
N TRP A 165 12.58 -2.86 17.57
CA TRP A 165 13.21 -1.55 17.44
C TRP A 165 13.35 -0.91 18.81
N THR A 166 14.48 -0.26 19.04
CA THR A 166 14.71 0.60 20.19
C THR A 166 14.87 2.05 19.74
N TYR A 167 14.43 2.96 20.58
CA TYR A 167 14.42 4.40 20.28
C TYR A 167 15.01 5.19 21.44
N ASP A 168 15.56 6.35 21.12
CA ASP A 168 16.00 7.29 22.15
C ASP A 168 14.83 8.12 22.72
N SER A 169 15.14 9.01 23.65
CA SER A 169 14.15 9.90 24.29
C SER A 169 13.45 10.88 23.33
N HIS A 170 13.96 11.05 22.11
CA HIS A 170 13.44 11.90 21.06
C HIS A 170 12.74 11.10 19.95
N ASN A 171 12.45 9.81 20.23
CA ASN A 171 11.82 8.87 19.29
C ASN A 171 12.62 8.65 18.00
N ARG A 172 13.97 8.76 18.06
CA ARG A 172 14.87 8.42 16.96
C ARG A 172 15.30 6.98 17.09
N LEU A 173 15.29 6.22 15.98
CA LEU A 173 15.69 4.82 15.94
C LEU A 173 17.17 4.67 16.35
N LEU A 174 17.42 3.81 17.34
CA LEU A 174 18.77 3.45 17.80
C LEU A 174 19.19 2.09 17.23
N GLU A 175 18.32 1.10 17.30
CA GLU A 175 18.67 -0.27 16.94
C GLU A 175 17.47 -1.02 16.34
N MET A 176 17.75 -1.94 15.43
CA MET A 176 16.79 -2.89 14.87
C MET A 176 17.36 -4.31 14.97
N ILE A 177 16.60 -5.22 15.61
CA ILE A 177 16.96 -6.63 15.76
C ILE A 177 15.93 -7.49 15.03
N VAL A 178 16.40 -8.41 14.19
CA VAL A 178 15.55 -9.37 13.47
C VAL A 178 15.85 -10.79 13.98
N GLN A 179 14.80 -11.48 14.42
CA GLN A 179 14.89 -12.87 14.89
C GLN A 179 13.95 -13.75 14.08
N THR A 180 14.41 -14.92 13.66
CA THR A 180 13.61 -15.92 12.94
C THR A 180 13.39 -17.14 13.82
N ARG A 181 12.11 -17.58 13.96
CA ARG A 181 11.75 -18.85 14.58
C ARG A 181 10.97 -19.69 13.56
N ARG A 182 11.43 -20.90 13.25
CA ARG A 182 10.70 -21.89 12.46
C ARG A 182 10.05 -22.89 13.41
N ARG A 183 8.74 -23.11 13.27
CA ARG A 183 7.99 -24.14 13.99
C ARG A 183 7.59 -25.21 12.99
N LEU A 184 8.05 -26.44 13.16
CA LEU A 184 7.55 -27.59 12.41
C LEU A 184 6.14 -27.93 12.93
N LEU A 185 5.13 -27.86 12.07
CA LEU A 185 3.85 -28.49 12.32
C LEU A 185 4.01 -29.99 12.03
N LEU A 186 4.17 -30.79 13.08
CA LEU A 186 3.93 -32.22 12.96
C LEU A 186 2.42 -32.41 12.79
N LEU A 187 2.00 -32.65 11.57
CA LEU A 187 0.66 -33.21 11.30
C LEU A 187 0.65 -34.62 11.90
N GLN A 188 0.15 -34.74 13.13
CA GLN A 188 -0.27 -36.03 13.64
C GLN A 188 -1.44 -36.53 12.78
N SER A 189 -1.15 -37.41 11.83
CA SER A 189 -2.16 -38.23 11.21
C SER A 189 -2.80 -39.07 12.32
N ARG A 190 -4.00 -38.70 12.74
CA ARG A 190 -4.82 -39.63 13.51
C ARG A 190 -5.12 -40.80 12.57
N ARG A 191 -4.38 -41.89 12.72
CA ARG A 191 -4.86 -43.21 12.30
C ARG A 191 -6.04 -43.54 13.20
N SER A 192 -7.24 -43.49 12.65
CA SER A 192 -8.39 -44.14 13.21
C SER A 192 -8.13 -45.64 13.15
N ALA A 193 -8.11 -46.29 14.30
CA ALA A 193 -8.31 -47.72 14.42
C ALA A 193 -9.80 -48.03 14.31
#